data_40f4c9d0309d14c724451f20bc8375fd
#
_entry.id   40f4c9d0309d14c724451f20bc8375fd
#
_cell.length_a   1.000
_cell.length_b   1.000
_cell.length_c   1.000
_cell.angle_alpha   90.00
_cell.angle_beta   90.00
_cell.angle_gamma   90.00
#
_symmetry.space_group_name_H-M   'P 1'
#
loop_
_entity.id
_entity.type
_entity.pdbx_description
1 polymer ?
#
loop_
_entity_poly.entity_id
_entity_poly.type
_entity_poly.pdbx_seq_one_letter_code
_entity_poly.pdbx_strand_id
1 'polypeptide(L)'
;MQIIRQAKAAGFKPLEDVIKNGTAPAGTKVYLNNKDKSVVMMVLGEDITQGMHIVGAHIDSPRLDVKQMPLYEDSNLVFLKTHYYGGVKKYQWTTIPLAIH
;
A
#
# COMPACT_ATOMS: atom_id res chain seq x y z
N MET A 1 -1.49 9.56 5.32
CA MET A 1 -1.71 8.22 4.73
C MET A 1 -3.16 7.78 4.94
N GLN A 2 -3.89 7.43 3.87
CA GLN A 2 -5.32 7.08 3.92
C GLN A 2 -5.60 5.88 4.84
N ILE A 3 -4.75 4.85 4.79
CA ILE A 3 -4.88 3.63 5.61
C ILE A 3 -4.90 3.94 7.10
N ILE A 4 -4.00 4.81 7.58
CA ILE A 4 -3.94 5.18 9.00
C ILE A 4 -5.22 5.91 9.42
N ARG A 5 -5.77 6.76 8.56
CA ARG A 5 -7.04 7.45 8.85
C ARG A 5 -8.20 6.45 9.00
N GLN A 6 -8.27 5.46 8.12
CA GLN A 6 -9.27 4.40 8.19
C GLN A 6 -9.06 3.51 9.44
N ALA A 7 -7.80 3.15 9.74
CA ALA A 7 -7.47 2.38 10.94
C ALA A 7 -7.93 3.10 12.22
N LYS A 8 -7.62 4.39 12.35
CA LYS A 8 -8.08 5.20 13.49
C LYS A 8 -9.60 5.25 13.59
N ALA A 9 -10.30 5.45 12.47
CA ALA A 9 -11.77 5.45 12.43
C ALA A 9 -12.35 4.09 12.83
N ALA A 10 -11.64 2.99 12.56
CA ALA A 10 -12.02 1.63 12.98
C ALA A 10 -11.59 1.27 14.42
N GLY A 11 -11.08 2.23 15.19
CA GLY A 11 -10.71 2.07 16.59
C GLY A 11 -9.32 1.50 16.83
N PHE A 12 -8.45 1.48 15.81
CA PHE A 12 -7.05 1.10 16.00
C PHE A 12 -6.28 2.24 16.65
N LYS A 13 -5.44 1.89 17.62
CA LYS A 13 -4.54 2.82 18.35
C LYS A 13 -3.09 2.59 17.93
N PRO A 14 -2.22 3.63 18.00
CA PRO A 14 -0.79 3.41 17.79
C PRO A 14 -0.26 2.35 18.76
N LEU A 15 0.56 1.45 18.27
CA LEU A 15 1.17 0.40 19.10
C LEU A 15 1.99 0.98 20.26
N GLU A 16 2.70 2.09 20.00
CA GLU A 16 3.51 2.78 21.00
C GLU A 16 2.71 3.26 22.23
N ASP A 17 1.48 3.74 22.00
CA ASP A 17 0.59 4.20 23.07
C ASP A 17 0.13 3.03 23.95
N VAL A 18 -0.13 1.88 23.33
CA VAL A 18 -0.54 0.66 24.04
C VAL A 18 0.62 0.11 24.88
N ILE A 19 1.85 0.12 24.34
CA ILE A 19 3.05 -0.31 25.08
C ILE A 19 3.29 0.59 26.30
N LYS A 20 3.16 1.91 26.15
CA LYS A 20 3.32 2.86 27.27
C LYS A 20 2.32 2.62 28.40
N ASN A 21 1.10 2.25 28.05
CA ASN A 21 0.06 1.97 29.04
C ASN A 21 0.22 0.63 29.77
N GLY A 22 1.09 -0.25 29.26
CA GLY A 22 1.48 -1.52 29.91
C GLY A 22 0.42 -2.62 29.92
N THR A 23 -0.78 -2.38 29.41
CA THR A 23 -1.87 -3.35 29.36
C THR A 23 -2.56 -3.35 27.99
N ALA A 24 -2.72 -4.55 27.45
CA ALA A 24 -3.37 -4.75 26.16
C ALA A 24 -4.29 -5.98 26.23
N PRO A 25 -5.54 -5.84 26.71
CA PRO A 25 -6.47 -6.95 26.78
C PRO A 25 -6.77 -7.51 25.39
N ALA A 26 -7.23 -8.76 25.35
CA ALA A 26 -7.70 -9.38 24.11
C ALA A 26 -8.73 -8.51 23.41
N GLY A 27 -8.68 -8.45 22.07
CA GLY A 27 -9.50 -7.56 21.26
C GLY A 27 -8.94 -6.15 21.08
N THR A 28 -7.83 -5.80 21.73
CA THR A 28 -7.17 -4.49 21.52
C THR A 28 -6.68 -4.39 20.08
N LYS A 29 -7.10 -3.33 19.39
CA LYS A 29 -6.72 -3.03 18.01
C LYS A 29 -5.55 -2.07 17.99
N VAL A 30 -4.44 -2.48 17.37
CA VAL A 30 -3.21 -1.68 17.29
C VAL A 30 -2.72 -1.57 15.85
N TYR A 31 -2.06 -0.47 15.54
CA TYR A 31 -1.34 -0.32 14.28
C TYR A 31 0.07 0.20 14.51
N LEU A 32 0.99 -0.20 13.64
CA LEU A 32 2.34 0.30 13.53
C LEU A 32 2.55 0.88 12.13
N ASN A 33 2.94 2.15 12.06
CA ASN A 33 3.36 2.78 10.82
C ASN A 33 4.89 2.72 10.72
N ASN A 34 5.41 1.96 9.77
CA ASN A 34 6.85 1.86 9.54
C ASN A 34 7.30 2.88 8.48
N LYS A 35 7.65 4.09 8.94
CA LYS A 35 8.24 5.17 8.13
C LYS A 35 7.43 5.50 6.85
N ASP A 36 6.11 5.44 6.93
CA ASP A 36 5.18 5.64 5.81
C ASP A 36 5.36 4.70 4.60
N LYS A 37 6.14 3.62 4.78
CA LYS A 37 6.40 2.62 3.74
C LYS A 37 5.60 1.34 3.90
N SER A 38 5.29 0.97 5.13
CA SER A 38 4.44 -0.18 5.44
C SER A 38 3.61 0.07 6.69
N VAL A 39 2.49 -0.60 6.79
CA VAL A 39 1.61 -0.55 7.96
C VAL A 39 1.30 -1.97 8.39
N VAL A 40 1.47 -2.21 9.68
CA VAL A 40 1.03 -3.46 10.32
C VAL A 40 -0.17 -3.12 11.20
N MET A 41 -1.23 -3.88 11.08
CA MET A 41 -2.43 -3.77 11.92
C MET A 41 -2.68 -5.11 12.58
N MET A 42 -2.97 -5.09 13.87
CA MET A 42 -3.21 -6.30 14.64
C MET A 42 -4.44 -6.12 15.54
N VAL A 43 -5.18 -7.21 15.69
CA VAL A 43 -6.14 -7.39 16.78
C VAL A 43 -5.52 -8.42 17.72
N LEU A 44 -5.22 -8.01 18.95
CA LEU A 44 -4.53 -8.85 19.91
C LEU A 44 -5.48 -9.95 20.41
N GLY A 45 -5.00 -11.19 20.36
CA GLY A 45 -5.69 -12.34 20.97
C GLY A 45 -5.35 -12.47 22.47
N GLU A 46 -5.83 -13.53 23.07
CA GLU A 46 -5.53 -13.85 24.47
C GLU A 46 -4.09 -14.34 24.63
N ASP A 47 -3.64 -15.19 23.72
CA ASP A 47 -2.30 -15.81 23.78
C ASP A 47 -1.71 -15.95 22.36
N ILE A 48 -0.67 -15.20 22.10
CA ILE A 48 0.04 -15.23 20.81
C ILE A 48 0.77 -16.56 20.56
N THR A 49 1.04 -17.33 21.60
CA THR A 49 1.70 -18.64 21.47
C THR A 49 0.79 -19.70 20.85
N GLN A 50 -0.51 -19.47 20.85
CA GLN A 50 -1.50 -20.32 20.18
C GLN A 50 -1.50 -20.14 18.66
N GLY A 51 -0.72 -19.19 18.15
CA GLY A 51 -0.63 -18.87 16.74
C GLY A 51 -1.33 -17.56 16.36
N MET A 52 -1.22 -17.20 15.09
CA MET A 52 -1.84 -15.98 14.56
C MET A 52 -2.31 -16.20 13.12
N HIS A 53 -3.34 -15.46 12.73
CA HIS A 53 -3.76 -15.36 11.34
C HIS A 53 -3.14 -14.11 10.72
N ILE A 54 -2.40 -14.29 9.62
CA ILE A 54 -1.72 -13.20 8.92
C ILE A 54 -2.33 -13.03 7.54
N VAL A 55 -2.72 -11.79 7.21
CA VAL A 55 -3.12 -11.39 5.86
C VAL A 55 -2.17 -10.31 5.38
N GLY A 56 -1.51 -10.54 4.26
CA GLY A 56 -0.57 -9.60 3.67
C GLY A 56 -1.02 -9.16 2.28
N ALA A 57 -0.81 -7.89 1.97
CA ALA A 57 -1.05 -7.33 0.64
C ALA A 57 -0.07 -6.19 0.36
N HIS A 58 0.32 -6.01 -0.91
CA HIS A 58 1.03 -4.81 -1.33
C HIS A 58 0.05 -3.63 -1.49
N ILE A 59 0.54 -2.43 -1.31
CA ILE A 59 -0.25 -1.19 -1.36
C ILE A 59 0.23 -0.21 -2.44
N ASP A 60 1.29 -0.55 -3.15
CA ASP A 60 1.76 0.19 -4.32
C ASP A 60 0.91 -0.17 -5.55
N SER A 61 0.80 0.79 -6.47
CA SER A 61 0.08 0.61 -7.74
C SER A 61 1.07 0.46 -8.89
N PRO A 62 0.77 -0.38 -9.88
CA PRO A 62 1.50 -0.39 -11.13
C PRO A 62 1.37 0.96 -11.84
N ARG A 63 2.38 1.34 -12.61
CA ARG A 63 2.39 2.57 -13.39
C ARG A 63 3.24 2.44 -14.65
N LEU A 64 3.06 3.39 -15.56
CA LEU A 64 3.95 3.61 -16.68
C LEU A 64 4.82 4.82 -16.39
N ASP A 65 6.13 4.64 -16.44
CA ASP A 65 7.11 5.72 -16.28
C ASP A 65 7.68 6.09 -17.65
N VAL A 66 7.87 7.39 -17.88
CA VAL A 66 8.47 7.90 -19.11
C VAL A 66 9.99 7.69 -19.05
N LYS A 67 10.59 7.20 -20.13
CA LYS A 67 12.05 7.00 -20.22
C LYS A 67 12.79 8.35 -20.31
N GLN A 68 14.08 8.33 -20.05
CA GLN A 68 14.93 9.55 -20.04
C GLN A 68 14.93 10.32 -21.37
N MET A 69 14.88 9.63 -22.51
CA MET A 69 14.71 10.23 -23.84
C MET A 69 13.45 9.65 -24.48
N PRO A 70 12.28 10.19 -24.09
CA PRO A 70 11.03 9.51 -24.36
C PRO A 70 10.45 9.80 -25.74
N LEU A 71 10.67 11.02 -26.24
CA LEU A 71 10.01 11.47 -27.46
C LEU A 71 10.62 10.83 -28.72
N TYR A 72 9.78 10.33 -29.59
CA TYR A 72 10.14 9.96 -30.94
C TYR A 72 8.95 10.15 -31.88
N GLU A 73 9.25 10.34 -33.14
CA GLU A 73 8.28 10.47 -34.21
C GLU A 73 8.27 9.20 -35.05
N ASP A 74 7.09 8.74 -35.38
CA ASP A 74 6.87 7.66 -36.36
C ASP A 74 5.51 7.87 -37.03
N SER A 75 5.46 7.73 -38.36
CA SER A 75 4.23 7.85 -39.15
C SER A 75 3.44 9.13 -38.91
N ASN A 76 4.11 10.28 -38.79
CA ASN A 76 3.57 11.61 -38.44
C ASN A 76 2.86 11.68 -37.08
N LEU A 77 3.19 10.78 -36.17
CA LEU A 77 2.70 10.77 -34.79
C LEU A 77 3.86 10.93 -33.81
N VAL A 78 3.59 11.63 -32.73
CA VAL A 78 4.54 11.76 -31.63
C VAL A 78 4.23 10.70 -30.58
N PHE A 79 5.23 9.94 -30.22
CA PHE A 79 5.14 8.88 -29.22
C PHE A 79 6.02 9.16 -28.01
N LEU A 80 5.59 8.62 -26.88
CA LEU A 80 6.37 8.60 -25.64
C LEU A 80 6.83 7.16 -25.34
N LYS A 81 8.15 6.97 -25.30
CA LYS A 81 8.71 5.70 -24.83
C LYS A 81 8.50 5.60 -23.33
N THR A 82 7.84 4.54 -22.90
CA THR A 82 7.58 4.26 -21.50
C THR A 82 8.18 2.91 -21.09
N HIS A 83 8.33 2.72 -19.80
CA HIS A 83 8.49 1.41 -19.21
C HIS A 83 7.49 1.25 -18.06
N TYR A 84 7.13 0.02 -17.77
CA TYR A 84 6.18 -0.28 -16.71
C TYR A 84 6.89 -0.55 -15.38
N TYR A 85 6.24 -0.16 -14.29
CA TYR A 85 6.61 -0.50 -12.92
C TYR A 85 5.53 -1.40 -12.32
N GLY A 86 5.93 -2.53 -11.71
CA GLY A 86 5.02 -3.54 -11.22
C GLY A 86 4.47 -4.47 -12.31
N GLY A 87 3.57 -5.35 -11.96
CA GLY A 87 2.91 -6.25 -12.91
C GLY A 87 1.76 -5.58 -13.64
N VAL A 88 1.85 -5.46 -14.96
CA VAL A 88 0.77 -4.93 -15.80
C VAL A 88 0.30 -5.97 -16.81
N LYS A 89 -1.01 -6.13 -16.90
CA LYS A 89 -1.63 -6.91 -17.99
C LYS A 89 -1.81 -5.96 -19.17
N LYS A 90 -0.85 -5.93 -20.09
CA LYS A 90 -0.76 -4.96 -21.19
C LYS A 90 -2.04 -4.83 -21.99
N TYR A 91 -2.71 -5.94 -22.27
CA TYR A 91 -3.96 -5.95 -23.04
C TYR A 91 -5.14 -5.23 -22.34
N GLN A 92 -5.14 -5.16 -21.00
CA GLN A 92 -6.14 -4.41 -20.24
C GLN A 92 -5.79 -2.92 -20.16
N TRP A 93 -4.50 -2.59 -20.10
CA TRP A 93 -4.03 -1.22 -19.90
C TRP A 93 -4.25 -0.31 -21.11
N THR A 94 -4.46 -0.89 -22.30
CA THR A 94 -4.79 -0.12 -23.50
C THR A 94 -6.19 0.49 -23.47
N THR A 95 -7.06 0.03 -22.59
CA THR A 95 -8.49 0.40 -22.56
C THR A 95 -8.93 1.10 -21.29
N ILE A 96 -8.06 1.16 -20.26
CA ILE A 96 -8.38 1.82 -18.99
C ILE A 96 -7.88 3.27 -19.00
N PRO A 97 -8.64 4.21 -18.43
CA PRO A 97 -8.15 5.58 -18.25
C PRO A 97 -7.02 5.60 -17.21
N LEU A 98 -5.95 6.33 -17.54
CA LEU A 98 -4.80 6.53 -16.67
C LEU A 98 -4.71 8.00 -16.27
N ALA A 99 -4.28 8.26 -15.03
CA ALA A 99 -3.93 9.59 -14.57
C ALA A 99 -2.49 9.94 -15.00
N ILE A 100 -2.26 11.19 -15.34
CA ILE A 100 -0.93 11.74 -15.63
C ILE A 100 -0.52 12.57 -14.43
N HIS A 101 0.70 12.30 -13.92
CA HIS A 101 1.29 13.01 -12.79
C HIS A 101 2.64 13.60 -13.17
#